data_368c3c3746aa1e84477cb6d598d6c8db
#
_entry.id   368c3c3746aa1e84477cb6d598d6c8db
#
_cell.length_a   1.000
_cell.length_b   1.000
_cell.length_c   1.000
_cell.angle_alpha   90.00
_cell.angle_beta   90.00
_cell.angle_gamma   90.00
#
_symmetry.space_group_name_H-M   'P 1'
#
loop_
_entity.id
_entity.type
_entity.pdbx_description
1 polymer ?
#
loop_
_entity_poly.entity_id
_entity_poly.type
_entity_poly.pdbx_seq_one_letter_code
_entity_poly.pdbx_strand_id
1 'polypeptide(L)'
;MTSDTPSRCGYVAIVGRPNVGKSTLLNHILGQKISITSRKPQTTRHQVLGIKTEDNHQIIFVDTPGLHKDAGKAINRYMNRAASAAIRDVDLVVFVVDRTAWTEEDSIVLEQIEQSGLPTMLVVNKIDLLADKTELLPHLQSLAAKAEFSAILPVSALRQHNVDALEEQILTLLPESGHFFPEDQITDRSQRFLAAEIVREKIMRQLGDELPYSIAVEIEEFAQEGQMLHISAVIFVERTGQKRILIGDKGSRLRSIGSDARRDMEGLFDSKVMLRLWVKVKSGWSDDERALRSLGYDDR
;
A
#
# COMPACT_ATOMS: atom_id res chain seq x y z
N MET A 1 18.29 -28.01 21.13
CA MET A 1 19.31 -26.95 21.08
C MET A 1 18.56 -25.73 20.56
N THR A 2 18.09 -24.86 21.43
CA THR A 2 17.48 -23.59 21.06
C THR A 2 18.60 -22.76 20.47
N SER A 3 18.49 -22.38 19.19
CA SER A 3 19.43 -21.45 18.56
C SER A 3 19.38 -20.14 19.33
N ASP A 4 20.49 -19.75 19.91
CA ASP A 4 20.68 -18.53 20.70
C ASP A 4 20.77 -17.28 19.77
N THR A 5 19.96 -17.28 18.70
CA THR A 5 19.91 -16.14 17.79
C THR A 5 19.04 -15.07 18.46
N PRO A 6 19.53 -13.85 18.68
CA PRO A 6 18.78 -12.81 19.35
C PRO A 6 17.50 -12.48 18.55
N SER A 7 16.38 -12.31 19.26
CA SER A 7 15.14 -11.86 18.65
C SER A 7 15.30 -10.45 18.11
N ARG A 8 14.80 -10.21 16.89
CA ARG A 8 14.81 -8.88 16.25
C ARG A 8 13.41 -8.46 15.92
N CYS A 9 13.07 -7.23 16.26
CA CYS A 9 11.77 -6.66 15.98
C CYS A 9 11.91 -5.16 15.78
N GLY A 10 11.24 -4.63 14.74
CA GLY A 10 11.27 -3.18 14.48
C GLY A 10 10.35 -2.76 13.34
N TYR A 11 10.19 -1.46 13.22
CA TYR A 11 9.37 -0.82 12.20
C TYR A 11 10.17 -0.46 10.95
N VAL A 12 9.62 -0.76 9.78
CA VAL A 12 10.24 -0.51 8.48
C VAL A 12 9.30 0.29 7.60
N ALA A 13 9.61 1.55 7.32
CA ALA A 13 8.81 2.35 6.40
C ALA A 13 9.13 2.01 4.94
N ILE A 14 8.11 1.67 4.15
CA ILE A 14 8.26 1.51 2.70
C ILE A 14 7.81 2.81 2.03
N VAL A 15 8.77 3.58 1.52
CA VAL A 15 8.53 4.90 0.93
C VAL A 15 8.97 4.96 -0.54
N GLY A 16 8.52 5.98 -1.26
CA GLY A 16 8.83 6.20 -2.67
C GLY A 16 7.66 6.86 -3.39
N ARG A 17 7.91 7.38 -4.58
CA ARG A 17 6.87 8.01 -5.41
C ARG A 17 5.73 7.03 -5.75
N PRO A 18 4.58 7.52 -6.26
CA PRO A 18 3.49 6.63 -6.69
C PRO A 18 3.94 5.63 -7.76
N ASN A 19 3.32 4.45 -7.74
CA ASN A 19 3.49 3.39 -8.75
C ASN A 19 4.87 2.73 -8.86
N VAL A 20 5.81 2.96 -7.96
CA VAL A 20 7.11 2.24 -7.93
C VAL A 20 6.98 0.78 -7.47
N GLY A 21 5.83 0.40 -6.87
CA GLY A 21 5.53 -0.98 -6.49
C GLY A 21 5.62 -1.27 -4.99
N LYS A 22 5.53 -0.27 -4.12
CA LYS A 22 5.56 -0.40 -2.64
C LYS A 22 4.58 -1.45 -2.12
N SER A 23 3.30 -1.28 -2.39
CA SER A 23 2.23 -2.20 -1.93
C SER A 23 2.33 -3.60 -2.58
N THR A 24 2.90 -3.69 -3.79
CA THR A 24 3.19 -4.99 -4.41
C THR A 24 4.31 -5.70 -3.64
N LEU A 25 5.37 -4.99 -3.30
CA LEU A 25 6.48 -5.51 -2.53
C LEU A 25 6.00 -5.99 -1.16
N LEU A 26 5.25 -5.16 -0.44
CA LEU A 26 4.68 -5.51 0.87
C LEU A 26 3.82 -6.78 0.80
N ASN A 27 2.88 -6.87 -0.14
CA ASN A 27 2.01 -8.03 -0.26
C ASN A 27 2.79 -9.33 -0.56
N HIS A 28 3.87 -9.25 -1.34
CA HIS A 28 4.72 -10.41 -1.61
C HIS A 28 5.55 -10.83 -0.39
N ILE A 29 6.12 -9.88 0.34
CA ILE A 29 6.83 -10.14 1.60
C ILE A 29 5.91 -10.85 2.61
N LEU A 30 4.67 -10.39 2.74
CA LEU A 30 3.70 -10.96 3.68
C LEU A 30 3.06 -12.27 3.19
N GLY A 31 3.24 -12.61 1.91
CA GLY A 31 2.54 -13.76 1.29
C GLY A 31 1.02 -13.60 1.23
N GLN A 32 0.49 -12.43 1.61
CA GLN A 32 -0.93 -12.12 1.67
C GLN A 32 -1.23 -10.70 1.22
N LYS A 33 -2.41 -10.51 0.61
CA LYS A 33 -2.85 -9.21 0.11
C LYS A 33 -3.53 -8.39 1.20
N ILE A 34 -2.80 -7.47 1.81
CA ILE A 34 -3.33 -6.51 2.79
C ILE A 34 -3.43 -5.08 2.22
N SER A 35 -2.61 -4.75 1.23
CA SER A 35 -2.63 -3.46 0.57
C SER A 35 -3.07 -3.61 -0.88
N ILE A 36 -3.88 -2.68 -1.37
CA ILE A 36 -4.39 -2.73 -2.75
C ILE A 36 -3.34 -2.27 -3.75
N THR A 37 -3.41 -2.84 -4.94
CA THR A 37 -2.46 -2.56 -6.01
C THR A 37 -3.13 -2.11 -7.29
N SER A 38 -2.64 -1.04 -7.90
CA SER A 38 -3.04 -0.64 -9.25
C SER A 38 -1.90 0.10 -9.96
N ARG A 39 -2.06 0.31 -11.28
CA ARG A 39 -1.10 1.10 -12.07
C ARG A 39 -1.36 2.62 -11.94
N LYS A 40 -2.35 3.03 -11.15
CA LYS A 40 -2.77 4.43 -10.99
C LYS A 40 -2.14 5.05 -9.77
N PRO A 41 -1.78 6.33 -9.79
CA PRO A 41 -1.38 7.04 -8.58
C PRO A 41 -2.52 7.07 -7.56
N GLN A 42 -2.22 7.39 -6.29
CA GLN A 42 -3.17 7.40 -5.16
C GLN A 42 -3.87 6.04 -4.91
N THR A 43 -3.19 4.93 -5.24
CA THR A 43 -3.69 3.60 -4.93
C THR A 43 -3.73 3.41 -3.41
N THR A 44 -2.62 3.53 -2.73
CA THR A 44 -2.56 3.58 -1.26
C THR A 44 -2.91 4.98 -0.80
N ARG A 45 -3.92 5.09 0.08
CA ARG A 45 -4.36 6.36 0.67
C ARG A 45 -4.20 6.41 2.17
N HIS A 46 -4.21 5.26 2.81
CA HIS A 46 -4.03 5.09 4.24
C HIS A 46 -2.67 4.46 4.51
N GLN A 47 -2.08 4.81 5.62
CA GLN A 47 -0.99 4.04 6.17
C GLN A 47 -1.54 2.67 6.60
N VAL A 48 -0.85 1.59 6.26
CA VAL A 48 -1.25 0.22 6.62
C VAL A 48 -0.03 -0.48 7.22
N LEU A 49 -0.20 -1.08 8.38
CA LEU A 49 0.82 -1.96 8.93
C LEU A 49 0.69 -3.37 8.34
N GLY A 50 1.83 -3.88 7.90
CA GLY A 50 2.01 -5.28 7.51
C GLY A 50 2.97 -5.95 8.49
N ILE A 51 2.51 -6.95 9.21
CA ILE A 51 3.28 -7.61 10.25
C ILE A 51 3.70 -8.98 9.74
N LYS A 52 5.00 -9.22 9.68
CA LYS A 52 5.58 -10.51 9.32
C LYS A 52 6.31 -11.06 10.54
N THR A 53 5.85 -12.19 11.03
CA THR A 53 6.49 -12.93 12.12
C THR A 53 7.00 -14.25 11.60
N GLU A 54 8.30 -14.48 11.72
CA GLU A 54 8.96 -15.75 11.38
C GLU A 54 9.94 -16.10 12.48
N ASP A 55 9.80 -17.30 13.01
CA ASP A 55 10.62 -17.80 14.12
C ASP A 55 10.63 -16.83 15.31
N ASN A 56 11.79 -16.27 15.63
CA ASN A 56 12.00 -15.29 16.69
C ASN A 56 12.12 -13.84 16.18
N HIS A 57 11.75 -13.57 14.92
CA HIS A 57 11.83 -12.22 14.33
C HIS A 57 10.46 -11.70 13.96
N GLN A 58 10.27 -10.38 14.11
CA GLN A 58 9.04 -9.72 13.66
C GLN A 58 9.39 -8.41 12.95
N ILE A 59 8.96 -8.27 11.69
CA ILE A 59 9.12 -7.04 10.90
C ILE A 59 7.76 -6.37 10.77
N ILE A 60 7.66 -5.11 11.20
CA ILE A 60 6.46 -4.30 11.07
C ILE A 60 6.65 -3.32 9.92
N PHE A 61 6.16 -3.68 8.74
CA PHE A 61 6.18 -2.81 7.58
C PHE A 61 5.10 -1.73 7.67
N VAL A 62 5.48 -0.51 7.34
CA VAL A 62 4.58 0.63 7.25
C VAL A 62 4.44 1.00 5.78
N ASP A 63 3.35 0.53 5.11
CA ASP A 63 3.04 0.94 3.73
C ASP A 63 2.43 2.33 3.72
N THR A 64 2.99 3.20 2.92
CA THR A 64 2.63 4.62 2.89
C THR A 64 2.02 5.03 1.57
N PRO A 65 1.12 6.02 1.56
CA PRO A 65 0.79 6.72 0.33
C PRO A 65 2.05 7.23 -0.36
N GLY A 66 2.07 7.23 -1.68
CA GLY A 66 3.15 7.92 -2.42
C GLY A 66 3.06 9.43 -2.21
N LEU A 67 4.20 10.08 -2.06
CA LEU A 67 4.28 11.53 -1.97
C LEU A 67 3.88 12.18 -3.30
N HIS A 68 3.04 13.20 -3.22
CA HIS A 68 2.52 13.93 -4.37
C HIS A 68 2.94 15.40 -4.32
N LYS A 69 3.35 15.98 -5.45
CA LYS A 69 3.64 17.42 -5.58
C LYS A 69 2.40 18.29 -5.39
N ASP A 70 1.23 17.82 -5.86
CA ASP A 70 -0.01 18.57 -5.76
C ASP A 70 -0.69 18.36 -4.41
N ALA A 71 -0.56 19.36 -3.52
CA ALA A 71 -1.23 19.41 -2.22
C ALA A 71 -2.54 20.21 -2.23
N GLY A 72 -3.11 20.51 -3.41
CA GLY A 72 -4.29 21.38 -3.53
C GLY A 72 -5.51 20.85 -2.80
N LYS A 73 -5.84 19.57 -2.93
CA LYS A 73 -6.99 18.94 -2.26
C LYS A 73 -6.67 18.47 -0.85
N ALA A 74 -7.66 18.50 0.05
CA ALA A 74 -7.52 18.02 1.42
C ALA A 74 -7.06 16.55 1.50
N ILE A 75 -7.55 15.68 0.63
CA ILE A 75 -7.12 14.28 0.54
C ILE A 75 -5.63 14.14 0.18
N ASN A 76 -5.09 15.00 -0.70
CA ASN A 76 -3.68 14.97 -1.05
C ASN A 76 -2.80 15.44 0.12
N ARG A 77 -3.24 16.48 0.83
CA ARG A 77 -2.57 16.94 2.07
C ARG A 77 -2.56 15.84 3.13
N TYR A 78 -3.67 15.12 3.31
CA TYR A 78 -3.73 13.96 4.20
C TYR A 78 -2.71 12.89 3.81
N MET A 79 -2.67 12.47 2.54
CA MET A 79 -1.73 11.45 2.06
C MET A 79 -0.28 11.87 2.26
N ASN A 80 0.07 13.13 1.98
CA ASN A 80 1.42 13.64 2.17
C ASN A 80 1.80 13.67 3.66
N ARG A 81 0.88 14.08 4.56
CA ARG A 81 1.12 14.01 6.01
C ARG A 81 1.35 12.56 6.47
N ALA A 82 0.51 11.62 6.03
CA ALA A 82 0.65 10.21 6.39
C ALA A 82 1.99 9.63 5.91
N ALA A 83 2.42 9.95 4.68
CA ALA A 83 3.70 9.51 4.15
C ALA A 83 4.89 10.11 4.92
N SER A 84 4.84 11.40 5.27
CA SER A 84 5.93 12.07 6.03
C SER A 84 5.95 11.64 7.50
N ALA A 85 4.80 11.35 8.10
CA ALA A 85 4.74 10.86 9.49
C ALA A 85 5.35 9.47 9.61
N ALA A 86 5.13 8.61 8.62
CA ALA A 86 5.62 7.24 8.64
C ALA A 86 7.16 7.12 8.68
N ILE A 87 7.90 8.16 8.27
CA ILE A 87 9.38 8.15 8.29
C ILE A 87 9.91 8.50 9.69
N ARG A 88 9.10 9.06 10.61
CA ARG A 88 9.61 9.60 11.86
C ARG A 88 9.80 8.57 12.97
N ASP A 89 8.93 7.57 12.99
CA ASP A 89 8.84 6.63 14.12
C ASP A 89 9.12 5.19 13.66
N VAL A 90 10.20 5.01 12.86
CA VAL A 90 10.63 3.70 12.36
C VAL A 90 12.12 3.49 12.59
N ASP A 91 12.55 2.24 12.55
CA ASP A 91 13.95 1.84 12.74
C ASP A 91 14.73 1.84 11.42
N LEU A 92 14.03 1.65 10.30
CA LEU A 92 14.63 1.52 8.97
C LEU A 92 13.70 2.08 7.89
N VAL A 93 14.28 2.69 6.88
CA VAL A 93 13.57 3.12 5.66
C VAL A 93 13.94 2.24 4.49
N VAL A 94 12.95 1.69 3.80
CA VAL A 94 13.08 1.03 2.50
C VAL A 94 12.58 2.00 1.43
N PHE A 95 13.51 2.66 0.76
CA PHE A 95 13.22 3.60 -0.31
C PHE A 95 13.12 2.85 -1.64
N VAL A 96 11.93 2.83 -2.24
CA VAL A 96 11.65 2.09 -3.48
C VAL A 96 11.62 3.03 -4.67
N VAL A 97 12.44 2.75 -5.68
CA VAL A 97 12.49 3.47 -6.96
C VAL A 97 12.20 2.54 -8.14
N ASP A 98 11.86 3.09 -9.31
CA ASP A 98 11.46 2.32 -10.49
C ASP A 98 12.62 2.17 -11.48
N ARG A 99 13.15 0.97 -11.65
CA ARG A 99 14.18 0.60 -12.66
C ARG A 99 15.32 1.61 -12.75
N THR A 100 15.59 2.11 -13.97
CA THR A 100 16.62 3.12 -14.27
C THR A 100 16.09 4.55 -14.27
N ALA A 101 14.81 4.77 -13.92
CA ALA A 101 14.16 6.08 -13.96
C ALA A 101 14.26 6.78 -12.59
N TRP A 102 15.18 7.74 -12.49
CA TRP A 102 15.22 8.70 -11.38
C TRP A 102 14.50 9.98 -11.78
N THR A 103 13.53 10.40 -10.98
CA THR A 103 12.71 11.58 -11.24
C THR A 103 12.90 12.64 -10.15
N GLU A 104 12.37 13.83 -10.36
CA GLU A 104 12.36 14.88 -9.36
C GLU A 104 11.55 14.48 -8.11
N GLU A 105 10.49 13.66 -8.28
CA GLU A 105 9.73 13.11 -7.15
C GLU A 105 10.58 12.18 -6.28
N ASP A 106 11.47 11.37 -6.89
CA ASP A 106 12.41 10.53 -6.15
C ASP A 106 13.41 11.37 -5.36
N SER A 107 13.86 12.53 -5.92
CA SER A 107 14.73 13.45 -5.22
C SER A 107 14.06 14.09 -4.00
N ILE A 108 12.78 14.48 -4.12
CA ILE A 108 11.99 15.02 -2.99
C ILE A 108 11.85 13.99 -1.87
N VAL A 109 11.60 12.72 -2.23
CA VAL A 109 11.53 11.63 -1.24
C VAL A 109 12.88 11.44 -0.56
N LEU A 110 13.98 11.45 -1.32
CA LEU A 110 15.32 11.29 -0.78
C LEU A 110 15.67 12.41 0.22
N GLU A 111 15.38 13.67 -0.10
CA GLU A 111 15.60 14.82 0.81
C GLU A 111 14.87 14.63 2.16
N GLN A 112 13.63 14.11 2.15
CA GLN A 112 12.90 13.83 3.38
C GLN A 112 13.51 12.69 4.19
N ILE A 113 14.03 11.66 3.50
CA ILE A 113 14.71 10.54 4.13
C ILE A 113 16.02 11.02 4.79
N GLU A 114 16.82 11.80 4.09
CA GLU A 114 18.09 12.34 4.63
C GLU A 114 17.85 13.22 5.88
N GLN A 115 16.79 14.01 5.88
CA GLN A 115 16.39 14.82 7.04
C GLN A 115 15.99 13.98 8.25
N SER A 116 15.58 12.74 8.08
CA SER A 116 15.24 11.84 9.18
C SER A 116 16.47 11.27 9.89
N GLY A 117 17.60 11.16 9.19
CA GLY A 117 18.84 10.55 9.71
C GLY A 117 18.75 9.03 9.94
N LEU A 118 17.71 8.38 9.45
CA LEU A 118 17.48 6.95 9.66
C LEU A 118 18.30 6.09 8.69
N PRO A 119 18.70 4.88 9.10
CA PRO A 119 19.26 3.89 8.19
C PRO A 119 18.34 3.68 7.01
N THR A 120 18.87 3.68 5.79
CA THR A 120 18.07 3.61 4.58
C THR A 120 18.61 2.57 3.61
N MET A 121 17.73 1.68 3.16
CA MET A 121 17.99 0.76 2.06
C MET A 121 17.32 1.26 0.79
N LEU A 122 18.05 1.28 -0.33
CA LEU A 122 17.49 1.61 -1.63
C LEU A 122 17.09 0.35 -2.38
N VAL A 123 15.83 0.25 -2.78
CA VAL A 123 15.28 -0.86 -3.58
C VAL A 123 14.98 -0.37 -4.99
N VAL A 124 15.73 -0.87 -5.96
CA VAL A 124 15.49 -0.63 -7.39
C VAL A 124 14.53 -1.70 -7.89
N ASN A 125 13.25 -1.38 -7.94
CA ASN A 125 12.18 -2.33 -8.27
C ASN A 125 11.88 -2.41 -9.77
N LYS A 126 11.15 -3.46 -10.16
CA LYS A 126 10.68 -3.76 -11.53
C LYS A 126 11.81 -4.07 -12.50
N ILE A 127 12.89 -4.65 -12.02
CA ILE A 127 14.01 -5.08 -12.89
C ILE A 127 13.63 -6.13 -13.93
N ASP A 128 12.49 -6.80 -13.75
CA ASP A 128 11.87 -7.70 -14.73
C ASP A 128 11.43 -7.01 -16.03
N LEU A 129 11.26 -5.68 -15.98
CA LEU A 129 10.89 -4.85 -17.14
C LEU A 129 12.09 -4.21 -17.86
N LEU A 130 13.33 -4.47 -17.41
CA LEU A 130 14.53 -4.03 -18.11
C LEU A 130 14.73 -4.84 -19.37
N ALA A 131 14.82 -4.17 -20.51
CA ALA A 131 15.11 -4.78 -21.80
C ALA A 131 16.58 -5.23 -21.86
N ASP A 132 17.49 -4.43 -21.32
CA ASP A 132 18.92 -4.72 -21.20
C ASP A 132 19.37 -4.67 -19.74
N LYS A 133 19.81 -5.81 -19.24
CA LYS A 133 20.32 -5.93 -17.85
C LYS A 133 21.71 -5.31 -17.67
N THR A 134 22.43 -5.02 -18.75
CA THR A 134 23.76 -4.38 -18.67
C THR A 134 23.68 -2.95 -18.19
N GLU A 135 22.53 -2.29 -18.36
CA GLU A 135 22.29 -0.93 -17.85
C GLU A 135 22.15 -0.88 -16.33
N LEU A 136 21.87 -2.00 -15.69
CA LEU A 136 21.57 -2.04 -14.26
C LEU A 136 22.77 -1.65 -13.41
N LEU A 137 23.95 -2.22 -13.66
CA LEU A 137 25.13 -1.97 -12.85
C LEU A 137 25.60 -0.50 -12.88
N PRO A 138 25.73 0.14 -14.05
CA PRO A 138 26.01 1.59 -14.10
C PRO A 138 24.99 2.45 -13.38
N HIS A 139 23.69 2.05 -13.47
CA HIS A 139 22.65 2.77 -12.78
C HIS A 139 22.76 2.64 -11.25
N LEU A 140 22.99 1.45 -10.72
CA LEU A 140 23.22 1.23 -9.28
C LEU A 140 24.42 2.06 -8.77
N GLN A 141 25.50 2.15 -9.56
CA GLN A 141 26.65 2.99 -9.22
C GLN A 141 26.27 4.48 -9.16
N SER A 142 25.46 4.96 -10.12
CA SER A 142 24.98 6.34 -10.12
C SER A 142 24.06 6.67 -8.93
N LEU A 143 23.28 5.68 -8.47
CA LEU A 143 22.41 5.81 -7.30
C LEU A 143 23.23 5.82 -6.01
N ALA A 144 24.26 4.98 -5.90
CA ALA A 144 25.17 4.95 -4.75
C ALA A 144 25.91 6.28 -4.53
N ALA A 145 26.06 7.09 -5.58
CA ALA A 145 26.68 8.42 -5.49
C ALA A 145 25.71 9.52 -5.00
N LYS A 146 24.41 9.22 -4.82
CA LYS A 146 23.40 10.24 -4.45
C LYS A 146 23.28 10.44 -2.95
N ALA A 147 23.43 9.36 -2.16
CA ALA A 147 23.34 9.37 -0.70
C ALA A 147 24.02 8.13 -0.11
N GLU A 148 24.22 8.15 1.20
CA GLU A 148 24.65 6.95 1.95
C GLU A 148 23.47 6.01 2.16
N PHE A 149 23.51 4.85 1.51
CA PHE A 149 22.54 3.77 1.71
C PHE A 149 23.18 2.60 2.44
N SER A 150 22.47 2.03 3.42
CA SER A 150 22.92 0.82 4.13
C SER A 150 23.04 -0.38 3.18
N ALA A 151 22.19 -0.42 2.14
CA ALA A 151 22.27 -1.38 1.03
C ALA A 151 21.53 -0.85 -0.20
N ILE A 152 21.91 -1.34 -1.39
CA ILE A 152 21.21 -1.06 -2.65
C ILE A 152 20.88 -2.41 -3.29
N LEU A 153 19.59 -2.72 -3.43
CA LEU A 153 19.15 -4.01 -3.95
C LEU A 153 18.26 -3.84 -5.19
N PRO A 154 18.63 -4.47 -6.31
CA PRO A 154 17.74 -4.63 -7.46
C PRO A 154 16.73 -5.75 -7.19
N VAL A 155 15.43 -5.43 -7.31
CA VAL A 155 14.31 -6.32 -6.95
C VAL A 155 13.27 -6.36 -8.07
N SER A 156 12.60 -7.48 -8.24
CA SER A 156 11.30 -7.55 -8.90
C SER A 156 10.25 -8.02 -7.90
N ALA A 157 9.51 -7.08 -7.34
CA ALA A 157 8.41 -7.40 -6.44
C ALA A 157 7.36 -8.30 -7.12
N LEU A 158 7.07 -8.06 -8.42
CA LEU A 158 6.07 -8.84 -9.16
C LEU A 158 6.51 -10.29 -9.43
N ARG A 159 7.82 -10.53 -9.62
CA ARG A 159 8.40 -11.84 -9.89
C ARG A 159 9.07 -12.49 -8.67
N GLN A 160 8.98 -11.84 -7.51
CA GLN A 160 9.61 -12.28 -6.25
C GLN A 160 11.13 -12.47 -6.35
N HIS A 161 11.78 -11.74 -7.29
CA HIS A 161 13.21 -11.84 -7.46
C HIS A 161 13.93 -10.93 -6.46
N ASN A 162 14.88 -11.45 -5.71
CA ASN A 162 15.64 -10.82 -4.65
C ASN A 162 14.79 -10.28 -3.47
N VAL A 163 13.55 -10.73 -3.29
CA VAL A 163 12.71 -10.30 -2.15
C VAL A 163 13.23 -10.93 -0.86
N ASP A 164 13.60 -12.22 -0.87
CA ASP A 164 14.17 -12.91 0.29
C ASP A 164 15.49 -12.24 0.74
N ALA A 165 16.37 -11.89 -0.20
CA ALA A 165 17.61 -11.16 0.10
C ALA A 165 17.35 -9.78 0.70
N LEU A 166 16.26 -9.09 0.29
CA LEU A 166 15.85 -7.84 0.91
C LEU A 166 15.43 -8.07 2.36
N GLU A 167 14.65 -9.11 2.64
CA GLU A 167 14.20 -9.43 4.00
C GLU A 167 15.37 -9.77 4.92
N GLU A 168 16.30 -10.60 4.46
CA GLU A 168 17.52 -10.93 5.20
C GLU A 168 18.31 -9.67 5.56
N GLN A 169 18.47 -8.74 4.61
CA GLN A 169 19.17 -7.48 4.88
C GLN A 169 18.41 -6.60 5.86
N ILE A 170 17.08 -6.52 5.75
CA ILE A 170 16.25 -5.79 6.72
C ILE A 170 16.50 -6.34 8.14
N LEU A 171 16.45 -7.65 8.33
CA LEU A 171 16.66 -8.28 9.64
C LEU A 171 18.02 -7.94 10.25
N THR A 172 19.08 -7.81 9.45
CA THR A 172 20.42 -7.44 9.97
C THR A 172 20.44 -6.02 10.55
N LEU A 173 19.58 -5.14 10.07
CA LEU A 173 19.52 -3.72 10.45
C LEU A 173 18.52 -3.42 11.57
N LEU A 174 17.60 -4.35 11.86
CA LEU A 174 16.63 -4.16 12.93
C LEU A 174 17.25 -4.34 14.33
N PRO A 175 16.74 -3.61 15.34
CA PRO A 175 17.18 -3.74 16.72
C PRO A 175 16.83 -5.12 17.31
N GLU A 176 17.61 -5.52 18.30
CA GLU A 176 17.27 -6.65 19.16
C GLU A 176 16.12 -6.26 20.08
N SER A 177 14.98 -6.94 19.91
CA SER A 177 13.74 -6.69 20.66
C SER A 177 12.83 -7.92 20.62
N GLY A 178 11.96 -8.05 21.62
CA GLY A 178 10.82 -8.98 21.57
C GLY A 178 9.74 -8.51 20.61
N HIS A 179 8.82 -9.41 20.24
CA HIS A 179 7.71 -9.10 19.34
C HIS A 179 6.78 -8.02 19.92
N PHE A 180 6.32 -7.10 19.09
CA PHE A 180 5.37 -6.04 19.47
C PHE A 180 3.93 -6.45 19.27
N PHE A 181 3.67 -7.40 18.36
CA PHE A 181 2.34 -7.89 18.02
C PHE A 181 2.24 -9.41 18.21
N PRO A 182 1.02 -9.95 18.40
CA PRO A 182 0.77 -11.40 18.38
C PRO A 182 1.31 -12.04 17.11
N GLU A 183 1.79 -13.29 17.22
CA GLU A 183 2.45 -14.00 16.10
C GLU A 183 1.54 -14.25 14.90
N ASP A 184 0.23 -14.36 15.13
CA ASP A 184 -0.80 -14.56 14.10
C ASP A 184 -1.36 -13.26 13.51
N GLN A 185 -0.96 -12.11 14.05
CA GLN A 185 -1.42 -10.82 13.54
C GLN A 185 -0.63 -10.40 12.29
N ILE A 186 -1.33 -10.19 11.17
CA ILE A 186 -0.73 -9.82 9.89
C ILE A 186 -0.85 -8.32 9.59
N THR A 187 -1.85 -7.64 10.17
CA THR A 187 -2.10 -6.21 9.94
C THR A 187 -2.84 -5.58 11.13
N ASP A 188 -2.75 -4.25 11.25
CA ASP A 188 -3.53 -3.45 12.20
C ASP A 188 -4.96 -3.15 11.69
N ARG A 189 -5.25 -3.50 10.42
CA ARG A 189 -6.50 -3.12 9.77
C ARG A 189 -7.62 -4.13 9.97
N SER A 190 -8.83 -3.61 10.20
CA SER A 190 -10.02 -4.46 10.32
C SER A 190 -10.39 -5.11 8.99
N GLN A 191 -11.10 -6.24 9.06
CA GLN A 191 -11.66 -6.88 7.87
C GLN A 191 -12.62 -5.96 7.08
N ARG A 192 -13.33 -5.05 7.76
CA ARG A 192 -14.19 -4.04 7.11
C ARG A 192 -13.35 -3.08 6.26
N PHE A 193 -12.20 -2.63 6.76
CA PHE A 193 -11.28 -1.79 6.00
C PHE A 193 -10.76 -2.53 4.76
N LEU A 194 -10.31 -3.76 4.92
CA LEU A 194 -9.80 -4.57 3.80
C LEU A 194 -10.88 -4.80 2.74
N ALA A 195 -12.13 -5.06 3.14
CA ALA A 195 -13.26 -5.19 2.23
C ALA A 195 -13.51 -3.90 1.42
N ALA A 196 -13.50 -2.73 2.08
CA ALA A 196 -13.65 -1.44 1.41
C ALA A 196 -12.54 -1.20 0.38
N GLU A 197 -11.30 -1.48 0.75
CA GLU A 197 -10.14 -1.32 -0.12
C GLU A 197 -10.18 -2.28 -1.31
N ILE A 198 -10.62 -3.53 -1.14
CA ILE A 198 -10.82 -4.48 -2.26
C ILE A 198 -11.83 -3.91 -3.27
N VAL A 199 -12.96 -3.38 -2.82
CA VAL A 199 -13.94 -2.75 -3.72
C VAL A 199 -13.30 -1.57 -4.45
N ARG A 200 -12.57 -0.70 -3.72
CA ARG A 200 -11.88 0.46 -4.30
C ARG A 200 -10.83 0.05 -5.34
N GLU A 201 -10.08 -1.01 -5.10
CA GLU A 201 -9.12 -1.56 -6.07
C GLU A 201 -9.80 -1.97 -7.38
N LYS A 202 -10.91 -2.71 -7.30
CA LYS A 202 -11.61 -3.16 -8.53
C LYS A 202 -12.15 -1.97 -9.32
N ILE A 203 -12.62 -0.93 -8.63
CA ILE A 203 -13.02 0.32 -9.27
C ILE A 203 -11.81 0.97 -9.97
N MET A 204 -10.68 1.10 -9.28
CA MET A 204 -9.46 1.69 -9.83
C MET A 204 -8.94 0.93 -11.06
N ARG A 205 -9.03 -0.39 -11.06
CA ARG A 205 -8.56 -1.23 -12.17
C ARG A 205 -9.48 -1.18 -13.40
N GLN A 206 -10.81 -1.04 -13.20
CA GLN A 206 -11.79 -1.11 -14.27
C GLN A 206 -12.21 0.25 -14.86
N LEU A 207 -11.90 1.36 -14.17
CA LEU A 207 -12.28 2.70 -14.63
C LEU A 207 -11.09 3.46 -15.23
N GLY A 208 -11.39 4.46 -16.10
CA GLY A 208 -10.41 5.37 -16.69
C GLY A 208 -9.73 6.29 -15.67
N ASP A 209 -8.88 7.20 -16.12
CA ASP A 209 -7.90 7.87 -15.29
C ASP A 209 -8.46 8.92 -14.33
N GLU A 210 -9.59 9.55 -14.61
CA GLU A 210 -10.11 10.65 -13.80
C GLU A 210 -11.01 10.23 -12.62
N LEU A 211 -11.72 9.12 -12.75
CA LEU A 211 -12.73 8.69 -11.78
C LEU A 211 -12.16 8.12 -10.47
N PRO A 212 -11.05 7.36 -10.49
CA PRO A 212 -10.53 6.71 -9.29
C PRO A 212 -10.19 7.64 -8.14
N TYR A 213 -9.84 8.89 -8.43
CA TYR A 213 -9.39 9.86 -7.42
C TYR A 213 -10.54 10.45 -6.58
N SER A 214 -11.76 10.41 -7.10
CA SER A 214 -12.97 10.99 -6.49
C SER A 214 -13.91 9.92 -5.94
N ILE A 215 -13.37 8.77 -5.49
CA ILE A 215 -14.14 7.64 -4.97
C ILE A 215 -13.73 7.33 -3.56
N ALA A 216 -14.73 7.16 -2.67
CA ALA A 216 -14.56 6.54 -1.37
C ALA A 216 -15.53 5.35 -1.24
N VAL A 217 -15.13 4.36 -0.44
CA VAL A 217 -15.95 3.17 -0.17
C VAL A 217 -16.13 3.04 1.34
N GLU A 218 -17.36 2.89 1.78
CA GLU A 218 -17.73 2.68 3.18
C GLU A 218 -18.50 1.36 3.30
N ILE A 219 -18.16 0.55 4.30
CA ILE A 219 -18.87 -0.68 4.60
C ILE A 219 -19.98 -0.36 5.61
N GLU A 220 -21.24 -0.39 5.17
CA GLU A 220 -22.42 -0.19 6.03
C GLU A 220 -22.70 -1.45 6.87
N GLU A 221 -22.57 -2.63 6.27
CA GLU A 221 -22.85 -3.92 6.92
C GLU A 221 -21.66 -4.87 6.74
N PHE A 222 -21.32 -5.59 7.80
CA PHE A 222 -20.35 -6.67 7.80
C PHE A 222 -20.76 -7.67 8.89
N ALA A 223 -21.45 -8.72 8.49
CA ALA A 223 -22.07 -9.67 9.41
C ALA A 223 -21.88 -11.11 8.93
N GLN A 224 -21.50 -11.99 9.86
CA GLN A 224 -21.40 -13.42 9.60
C GLN A 224 -22.75 -14.07 9.91
N GLU A 225 -23.35 -14.73 8.92
CA GLU A 225 -24.58 -15.52 9.07
C GLU A 225 -24.32 -16.97 8.62
N GLY A 226 -24.12 -17.86 9.57
CA GLY A 226 -23.69 -19.22 9.28
C GLY A 226 -22.34 -19.26 8.58
N GLN A 227 -22.30 -19.85 7.38
CA GLN A 227 -21.08 -19.91 6.56
C GLN A 227 -20.96 -18.78 5.53
N MET A 228 -21.87 -17.80 5.58
CA MET A 228 -21.89 -16.70 4.62
C MET A 228 -21.60 -15.37 5.32
N LEU A 229 -20.67 -14.62 4.76
CA LEU A 229 -20.33 -13.26 5.17
C LEU A 229 -21.14 -12.27 4.34
N HIS A 230 -22.03 -11.53 4.98
CA HIS A 230 -22.85 -10.49 4.38
C HIS A 230 -22.11 -9.15 4.45
N ILE A 231 -21.83 -8.57 3.29
CA ILE A 231 -21.14 -7.29 3.17
C ILE A 231 -21.98 -6.35 2.31
N SER A 232 -22.30 -5.19 2.88
CA SER A 232 -22.96 -4.10 2.15
C SER A 232 -22.04 -2.89 2.11
N ALA A 233 -21.72 -2.41 0.90
CA ALA A 233 -20.81 -1.30 0.70
C ALA A 233 -21.44 -0.17 -0.10
N VAL A 234 -21.21 1.06 0.34
CA VAL A 234 -21.57 2.29 -0.37
C VAL A 234 -20.34 2.89 -1.02
N ILE A 235 -20.45 3.15 -2.30
CA ILE A 235 -19.42 3.81 -3.10
C ILE A 235 -19.85 5.28 -3.27
N PHE A 236 -19.10 6.20 -2.68
CA PHE A 236 -19.31 7.63 -2.85
C PHE A 236 -18.56 8.15 -4.07
N VAL A 237 -19.25 8.97 -4.85
CA VAL A 237 -18.70 9.71 -5.99
C VAL A 237 -19.09 11.17 -5.86
N GLU A 238 -18.34 12.09 -6.48
CA GLU A 238 -18.62 13.54 -6.34
C GLU A 238 -19.73 14.05 -7.26
N ARG A 239 -19.92 13.39 -8.42
CA ARG A 239 -20.83 13.89 -9.47
C ARG A 239 -21.74 12.81 -10.02
N THR A 240 -22.93 13.20 -10.47
CA THR A 240 -23.92 12.29 -11.10
C THR A 240 -23.34 11.61 -12.35
N GLY A 241 -22.51 12.29 -13.14
CA GLY A 241 -21.85 11.69 -14.29
C GLY A 241 -20.93 10.54 -13.89
N GLN A 242 -20.18 10.68 -12.81
CA GLN A 242 -19.32 9.63 -12.26
C GLN A 242 -20.15 8.42 -11.81
N LYS A 243 -21.29 8.65 -11.13
CA LYS A 243 -22.23 7.59 -10.76
C LYS A 243 -22.69 6.78 -11.98
N ARG A 244 -23.04 7.45 -13.07
CA ARG A 244 -23.48 6.80 -14.32
C ARG A 244 -22.36 5.93 -14.93
N ILE A 245 -21.14 6.46 -14.98
CA ILE A 245 -19.96 5.75 -15.48
C ILE A 245 -19.66 4.49 -14.63
N LEU A 246 -19.73 4.62 -13.30
CA LEU A 246 -19.48 3.52 -12.37
C LEU A 246 -20.53 2.41 -12.45
N ILE A 247 -21.80 2.77 -12.60
CA ILE A 247 -22.89 1.81 -12.76
C ILE A 247 -22.77 1.08 -14.12
N GLY A 248 -22.46 1.83 -15.18
CA GLY A 248 -22.40 1.31 -16.55
C GLY A 248 -23.78 1.03 -17.14
N ASP A 249 -23.81 0.54 -18.40
CA ASP A 249 -25.05 0.19 -19.04
C ASP A 249 -25.77 -0.94 -18.29
N LYS A 250 -27.04 -0.69 -17.91
CA LYS A 250 -27.87 -1.63 -17.14
C LYS A 250 -27.19 -2.25 -15.91
N GLY A 251 -26.22 -1.53 -15.31
CA GLY A 251 -25.50 -1.98 -14.13
C GLY A 251 -24.37 -2.98 -14.42
N SER A 252 -23.98 -3.16 -15.65
CA SER A 252 -22.99 -4.17 -16.07
C SER A 252 -21.63 -3.98 -15.42
N ARG A 253 -21.15 -2.73 -15.34
CA ARG A 253 -19.85 -2.43 -14.75
C ARG A 253 -19.84 -2.62 -13.23
N LEU A 254 -20.85 -2.11 -12.53
CA LEU A 254 -20.98 -2.31 -11.09
C LEU A 254 -21.08 -3.80 -10.71
N ARG A 255 -21.76 -4.60 -11.54
CA ARG A 255 -21.83 -6.05 -11.38
C ARG A 255 -20.45 -6.71 -11.57
N SER A 256 -19.68 -6.30 -12.59
CA SER A 256 -18.32 -6.80 -12.81
C SER A 256 -17.41 -6.47 -11.62
N ILE A 257 -17.42 -5.22 -11.16
CA ILE A 257 -16.68 -4.77 -9.97
C ILE A 257 -17.05 -5.63 -8.75
N GLY A 258 -18.36 -5.83 -8.52
CA GLY A 258 -18.85 -6.64 -7.40
C GLY A 258 -18.43 -8.10 -7.48
N SER A 259 -18.45 -8.70 -8.67
CA SER A 259 -18.01 -10.08 -8.87
C SER A 259 -16.53 -10.29 -8.62
N ASP A 260 -15.69 -9.36 -9.11
CA ASP A 260 -14.24 -9.42 -8.89
C ASP A 260 -13.88 -9.14 -7.42
N ALA A 261 -14.56 -8.16 -6.79
CA ALA A 261 -14.36 -7.86 -5.37
C ALA A 261 -14.76 -9.03 -4.47
N ARG A 262 -15.93 -9.64 -4.75
CA ARG A 262 -16.40 -10.81 -4.00
C ARG A 262 -15.41 -11.97 -4.06
N ARG A 263 -14.85 -12.28 -5.24
CA ARG A 263 -13.86 -13.35 -5.39
C ARG A 263 -12.61 -13.13 -4.57
N ASP A 264 -12.09 -11.90 -4.56
CA ASP A 264 -10.92 -11.56 -3.74
C ASP A 264 -11.25 -11.62 -2.24
N MET A 265 -12.46 -11.18 -1.83
CA MET A 265 -12.92 -11.27 -0.44
C MET A 265 -13.10 -12.71 0.01
N GLU A 266 -13.67 -13.59 -0.82
CA GLU A 266 -13.82 -15.01 -0.52
C GLU A 266 -12.45 -15.67 -0.26
N GLY A 267 -11.43 -15.30 -1.05
CA GLY A 267 -10.06 -15.78 -0.83
C GLY A 267 -9.39 -15.20 0.42
N LEU A 268 -9.65 -13.92 0.72
CA LEU A 268 -9.02 -13.25 1.87
C LEU A 268 -9.63 -13.66 3.21
N PHE A 269 -10.96 -13.82 3.27
CA PHE A 269 -11.69 -14.10 4.51
C PHE A 269 -11.99 -15.58 4.72
N ASP A 270 -11.56 -16.44 3.80
CA ASP A 270 -11.85 -17.89 3.78
C ASP A 270 -13.32 -18.21 4.07
N SER A 271 -14.22 -17.44 3.45
CA SER A 271 -15.66 -17.50 3.67
C SER A 271 -16.43 -17.20 2.40
N LYS A 272 -17.61 -17.79 2.23
CA LYS A 272 -18.52 -17.36 1.16
C LYS A 272 -19.01 -15.94 1.43
N VAL A 273 -19.06 -15.10 0.38
CA VAL A 273 -19.40 -13.69 0.52
C VAL A 273 -20.64 -13.34 -0.29
N MET A 274 -21.62 -12.73 0.37
CA MET A 274 -22.71 -12.00 -0.27
C MET A 274 -22.39 -10.51 -0.27
N LEU A 275 -21.99 -9.98 -1.42
CA LEU A 275 -21.61 -8.57 -1.58
C LEU A 275 -22.73 -7.76 -2.22
N ARG A 276 -23.17 -6.68 -1.57
CA ARG A 276 -24.11 -5.69 -2.09
C ARG A 276 -23.40 -4.34 -2.25
N LEU A 277 -23.56 -3.72 -3.42
CA LEU A 277 -22.93 -2.44 -3.74
C LEU A 277 -23.97 -1.38 -4.10
N TRP A 278 -23.86 -0.21 -3.49
CA TRP A 278 -24.65 0.98 -3.83
C TRP A 278 -23.73 2.14 -4.21
N VAL A 279 -24.23 3.02 -5.07
CA VAL A 279 -23.50 4.22 -5.47
C VAL A 279 -24.30 5.46 -5.06
N LYS A 280 -23.70 6.29 -4.20
CA LYS A 280 -24.26 7.57 -3.73
C LYS A 280 -23.40 8.72 -4.23
N VAL A 281 -24.05 9.86 -4.54
CA VAL A 281 -23.35 11.12 -4.85
C VAL A 281 -23.18 11.91 -3.56
N LYS A 282 -21.92 12.30 -3.24
CA LYS A 282 -21.55 13.16 -2.12
C LYS A 282 -20.58 14.20 -2.65
N SER A 283 -21.09 15.37 -3.02
CA SER A 283 -20.27 16.42 -3.64
C SER A 283 -19.23 16.98 -2.68
N GLY A 284 -18.00 17.23 -3.19
CA GLY A 284 -16.92 17.91 -2.48
C GLY A 284 -16.28 17.12 -1.33
N TRP A 285 -16.60 15.86 -1.14
CA TRP A 285 -16.10 15.08 -0.01
C TRP A 285 -14.56 14.99 0.02
N SER A 286 -13.89 15.00 -1.14
CA SER A 286 -12.43 14.86 -1.24
C SER A 286 -11.66 16.12 -0.83
N ASP A 287 -12.37 17.23 -0.65
CA ASP A 287 -11.79 18.51 -0.22
C ASP A 287 -12.38 19.02 1.12
N ASP A 288 -13.25 18.24 1.75
CA ASP A 288 -13.85 18.52 3.06
C ASP A 288 -13.21 17.63 4.13
N GLU A 289 -12.45 18.21 5.05
CA GLU A 289 -11.77 17.49 6.12
C GLU A 289 -12.73 16.74 7.07
N ARG A 290 -13.95 17.28 7.30
CA ARG A 290 -14.97 16.59 8.12
C ARG A 290 -15.50 15.36 7.40
N ALA A 291 -15.77 15.49 6.09
CA ALA A 291 -16.21 14.38 5.28
C ALA A 291 -15.10 13.30 5.18
N LEU A 292 -13.85 13.71 5.04
CA LEU A 292 -12.70 12.80 5.04
C LEU A 292 -12.61 12.02 6.35
N ARG A 293 -12.68 12.67 7.51
CA ARG A 293 -12.68 11.98 8.82
C ARG A 293 -13.83 10.98 8.95
N SER A 294 -15.04 11.35 8.50
CA SER A 294 -16.19 10.45 8.53
C SER A 294 -16.02 9.21 7.64
N LEU A 295 -15.14 9.26 6.66
CA LEU A 295 -14.79 8.18 5.73
C LEU A 295 -13.52 7.41 6.15
N GLY A 296 -13.01 7.65 7.37
CA GLY A 296 -11.86 6.97 7.92
C GLY A 296 -10.50 7.54 7.51
N TYR A 297 -10.47 8.73 6.90
CA TYR A 297 -9.24 9.49 6.66
C TYR A 297 -8.92 10.34 7.89
N ASP A 298 -8.41 9.71 8.93
CA ASP A 298 -8.04 10.35 10.19
C ASP A 298 -6.53 10.30 10.40
N ASP A 299 -5.95 11.36 10.97
CA ASP A 299 -4.51 11.50 11.25
C ASP A 299 -4.13 10.81 12.59
N ARG A 300 -4.71 9.63 12.91
CA ARG A 300 -4.36 8.89 14.13
C ARG A 300 -3.17 8.01 13.93
#